data_f7811cd7880d36020c7bf6a936e3c3c8
#
_entry.id   f7811cd7880d36020c7bf6a936e3c3c8
#
_cell.length_a   1.000
_cell.length_b   1.000
_cell.length_c   1.000
_cell.angle_alpha   90.00
_cell.angle_beta   90.00
_cell.angle_gamma   90.00
#
_symmetry.space_group_name_H-M   'P 1'
#
loop_
_entity.id
_entity.type
_entity.pdbx_description
1 polymer ?
#
loop_
_entity_poly.entity_id
_entity_poly.type
_entity_poly.pdbx_seq_one_letter_code
_entity_poly.pdbx_strand_id
1 'polypeptide(L)'
;KITESEMVKVDQNTNEISFVYPAFPRFFKNFEVICEAVKTLEEKGISNFKVYLTIDGSENNYSRKIVDKYSYLKAIFFLGIQKKSDIITLYEKSTCMIFSSKLETWGLPISEFKDYNKPMLVSDLEYAHETVGDYEKVSFFDPDSSIKLASLMKKIIENEDLKFDKNDYIVDKNLFCKNWSELFDIILKKE
;
A
#
# COMPACT_ATOMS: atom_id res chain seq x y z
N LYS A 1 -2.69 12.93 23.43
CA LYS A 1 -1.43 13.51 22.90
C LYS A 1 -0.36 12.47 23.11
N ILE A 2 -0.10 11.67 22.09
CA ILE A 2 1.06 10.77 22.03
C ILE A 2 2.26 11.70 21.90
N THR A 3 3.18 11.61 22.83
CA THR A 3 4.38 12.46 22.87
C THR A 3 5.34 12.05 21.73
N GLU A 4 6.14 13.00 21.20
CA GLU A 4 7.16 12.78 20.17
C GLU A 4 8.14 11.62 20.46
N SER A 5 8.16 11.12 21.69
CA SER A 5 9.00 9.99 22.13
C SER A 5 8.39 8.60 21.88
N GLU A 6 7.13 8.52 21.45
CA GLU A 6 6.44 7.28 21.07
C GLU A 6 6.34 7.10 19.54
N MET A 7 7.06 7.91 18.76
CA MET A 7 7.33 7.57 17.39
C MET A 7 7.91 6.16 17.36
N VAL A 8 7.17 5.28 16.73
CA VAL A 8 7.44 3.86 16.60
C VAL A 8 8.95 3.65 16.52
N LYS A 9 9.56 3.25 17.65
CA LYS A 9 10.84 2.57 17.61
C LYS A 9 10.58 1.28 16.85
N VAL A 10 10.60 1.37 15.52
CA VAL A 10 10.70 0.20 14.68
C VAL A 10 12.02 -0.41 15.09
N ASP A 11 11.93 -1.45 15.89
CA ASP A 11 13.07 -2.10 16.52
C ASP A 11 14.03 -2.55 15.40
N GLN A 12 15.25 -2.03 15.40
CA GLN A 12 16.22 -2.26 14.34
C GLN A 12 16.73 -3.71 14.31
N ASN A 13 16.25 -4.57 15.23
CA ASN A 13 16.83 -5.88 15.50
C ASN A 13 15.85 -7.06 15.43
N THR A 14 14.64 -6.87 14.92
CA THR A 14 13.69 -7.97 14.74
C THR A 14 13.50 -8.26 13.25
N ASN A 15 13.65 -9.54 12.87
CA ASN A 15 13.18 -10.10 11.59
C ASN A 15 11.63 -10.05 11.47
N GLU A 16 11.00 -9.03 12.06
CA GLU A 16 9.56 -8.89 12.10
C GLU A 16 9.06 -8.35 10.76
N ILE A 17 8.21 -9.11 10.13
CA ILE A 17 7.60 -8.73 8.85
C ILE A 17 6.64 -7.55 9.08
N SER A 18 6.76 -6.53 8.25
CA SER A 18 5.89 -5.36 8.35
C SER A 18 5.37 -4.90 7.01
N PHE A 19 4.11 -4.48 7.04
CA PHE A 19 3.39 -3.93 5.90
C PHE A 19 3.09 -2.46 6.15
N VAL A 20 3.07 -1.64 5.10
CA VAL A 20 2.70 -0.22 5.18
C VAL A 20 1.66 0.12 4.14
N TYR A 21 0.68 0.95 4.52
CA TYR A 21 -0.25 1.59 3.60
C TYR A 21 -0.35 3.08 3.88
N PRO A 22 0.36 3.92 3.12
CA PRO A 22 0.32 5.36 3.26
C PRO A 22 -0.82 5.95 2.41
N ALA A 23 -1.91 6.30 3.04
CA ALA A 23 -3.03 6.92 2.35
C ALA A 23 -3.80 7.88 3.27
N PHE A 24 -4.27 9.01 2.72
CA PHE A 24 -5.27 9.83 3.40
C PHE A 24 -6.62 9.12 3.37
N PRO A 25 -7.39 9.08 4.48
CA PRO A 25 -8.62 8.28 4.57
C PRO A 25 -9.74 8.85 3.70
N ARG A 26 -10.01 8.12 2.63
CA ARG A 26 -11.16 8.28 1.75
C ARG A 26 -11.79 6.90 1.56
N PHE A 27 -13.10 6.84 1.35
CA PHE A 27 -13.83 5.58 1.18
C PHE A 27 -13.21 4.66 0.11
N PHE A 28 -12.79 5.23 -1.03
CA PHE A 28 -12.17 4.49 -2.11
C PHE A 28 -10.75 3.99 -1.80
N LYS A 29 -10.12 4.44 -0.71
CA LYS A 29 -8.81 3.92 -0.27
C LYS A 29 -8.91 2.53 0.37
N ASN A 30 -10.13 2.09 0.73
CA ASN A 30 -10.43 0.70 1.04
C ASN A 30 -9.56 0.10 2.18
N PHE A 31 -9.44 0.83 3.29
CA PHE A 31 -8.73 0.35 4.48
C PHE A 31 -9.35 -0.92 5.05
N GLU A 32 -10.66 -1.10 4.83
CA GLU A 32 -11.43 -2.26 5.30
C GLU A 32 -10.84 -3.59 4.82
N VAL A 33 -10.45 -3.69 3.56
CA VAL A 33 -9.92 -4.95 3.00
C VAL A 33 -8.62 -5.37 3.70
N ILE A 34 -7.79 -4.40 4.08
CA ILE A 34 -6.55 -4.66 4.84
C ILE A 34 -6.90 -5.15 6.24
N CYS A 35 -7.81 -4.45 6.93
CA CYS A 35 -8.21 -4.81 8.28
C CYS A 35 -8.87 -6.20 8.33
N GLU A 36 -9.75 -6.54 7.39
CA GLU A 36 -10.37 -7.87 7.30
C GLU A 36 -9.33 -8.96 6.93
N ALA A 37 -8.31 -8.65 6.13
CA ALA A 37 -7.21 -9.56 5.86
C ALA A 37 -6.39 -9.84 7.12
N VAL A 38 -6.04 -8.80 7.90
CA VAL A 38 -5.35 -8.94 9.19
C VAL A 38 -6.17 -9.77 10.17
N LYS A 39 -7.47 -9.48 10.29
CA LYS A 39 -8.39 -10.27 11.12
C LYS A 39 -8.33 -11.75 10.76
N THR A 40 -8.40 -12.07 9.47
CA THR A 40 -8.32 -13.45 8.97
C THR A 40 -7.00 -14.13 9.35
N LEU A 41 -5.88 -13.40 9.34
CA LEU A 41 -4.57 -13.93 9.74
C LEU A 41 -4.50 -14.17 11.25
N GLU A 42 -4.94 -13.21 12.07
CA GLU A 42 -4.97 -13.36 13.54
C GLU A 42 -5.90 -14.51 13.98
N GLU A 43 -7.07 -14.67 13.36
CA GLU A 43 -7.98 -15.79 13.62
C GLU A 43 -7.35 -17.16 13.27
N LYS A 44 -6.39 -17.20 12.36
CA LYS A 44 -5.58 -18.40 12.05
C LYS A 44 -4.35 -18.56 12.93
N GLY A 45 -4.18 -17.70 13.95
CA GLY A 45 -3.04 -17.75 14.88
C GLY A 45 -1.74 -17.18 14.34
N ILE A 46 -1.77 -16.46 13.19
CA ILE A 46 -0.60 -15.79 12.63
C ILE A 46 -0.49 -14.40 13.27
N SER A 47 0.59 -14.15 14.00
CA SER A 47 0.73 -12.93 14.82
C SER A 47 2.09 -12.25 14.74
N ASN A 48 3.08 -12.84 14.03
CA ASN A 48 4.43 -12.30 13.99
C ASN A 48 4.62 -11.31 12.81
N PHE A 49 3.71 -10.34 12.68
CA PHE A 49 3.76 -9.29 11.67
C PHE A 49 3.13 -7.99 12.18
N LYS A 50 3.41 -6.88 11.50
CA LYS A 50 2.81 -5.57 11.77
C LYS A 50 2.26 -4.95 10.51
N VAL A 51 1.19 -4.16 10.66
CA VAL A 51 0.58 -3.38 9.56
C VAL A 51 0.47 -1.93 10.01
N TYR A 52 1.14 -1.04 9.32
CA TYR A 52 1.14 0.39 9.58
C TYR A 52 0.16 1.10 8.66
N LEU A 53 -0.87 1.71 9.24
CA LEU A 53 -1.88 2.49 8.54
C LEU A 53 -1.76 3.96 8.94
N THR A 54 -1.68 4.87 7.97
CA THR A 54 -1.48 6.31 8.22
C THR A 54 -2.78 7.05 8.53
N ILE A 55 -3.62 6.45 9.35
CA ILE A 55 -4.87 7.01 9.91
C ILE A 55 -4.93 6.72 11.40
N ASP A 56 -5.63 7.54 12.20
CA ASP A 56 -5.88 7.32 13.64
C ASP A 56 -7.33 7.58 14.08
N GLY A 57 -8.20 7.93 13.12
CA GLY A 57 -9.61 8.23 13.39
C GLY A 57 -9.90 9.70 13.66
N SER A 58 -8.87 10.55 13.78
CA SER A 58 -9.05 11.99 13.96
C SER A 58 -9.31 12.74 12.65
N GLU A 59 -8.98 12.16 11.50
CA GLU A 59 -8.99 12.83 10.21
C GLU A 59 -10.41 13.09 9.67
N ASN A 60 -11.31 12.13 9.84
CA ASN A 60 -12.70 12.24 9.40
C ASN A 60 -13.59 11.11 9.93
N ASN A 61 -14.88 11.13 9.62
CA ASN A 61 -15.84 10.11 10.06
C ASN A 61 -15.55 8.71 9.48
N TYR A 62 -14.94 8.63 8.30
CA TYR A 62 -14.59 7.35 7.69
C TYR A 62 -13.44 6.69 8.48
N SER A 63 -12.34 7.40 8.70
CA SER A 63 -11.21 6.88 9.48
C SER A 63 -11.62 6.49 10.90
N ARG A 64 -12.48 7.31 11.55
CA ARG A 64 -13.01 6.99 12.87
C ARG A 64 -13.73 5.65 12.89
N LYS A 65 -14.61 5.40 11.91
CA LYS A 65 -15.31 4.11 11.80
C LYS A 65 -14.36 2.93 11.62
N ILE A 66 -13.27 3.12 10.84
CA ILE A 66 -12.24 2.08 10.66
C ILE A 66 -11.55 1.80 11.98
N VAL A 67 -11.06 2.83 12.68
CA VAL A 67 -10.35 2.66 13.95
C VAL A 67 -11.28 2.04 15.00
N ASP A 68 -12.50 2.56 15.17
CA ASP A 68 -13.47 2.04 16.13
C ASP A 68 -13.78 0.56 15.88
N LYS A 69 -13.88 0.14 14.61
CA LYS A 69 -14.21 -1.24 14.25
C LYS A 69 -13.04 -2.20 14.42
N TYR A 70 -11.79 -1.76 14.17
CA TYR A 70 -10.64 -2.66 14.03
C TYR A 70 -9.50 -2.44 15.03
N SER A 71 -9.65 -1.51 15.99
CA SER A 71 -8.62 -1.23 17.02
C SER A 71 -8.28 -2.41 17.95
N TYR A 72 -9.10 -3.45 17.95
CA TYR A 72 -8.83 -4.68 18.70
C TYR A 72 -7.79 -5.60 18.03
N LEU A 73 -7.50 -5.40 16.75
CA LEU A 73 -6.50 -6.19 16.01
C LEU A 73 -5.09 -5.78 16.48
N LYS A 74 -4.33 -6.74 16.95
CA LYS A 74 -3.02 -6.50 17.58
C LYS A 74 -1.92 -6.16 16.59
N ALA A 75 -2.04 -6.67 15.36
CA ALA A 75 -1.06 -6.45 14.31
C ALA A 75 -1.22 -5.08 13.62
N ILE A 76 -2.32 -4.34 13.83
CA ILE A 76 -2.56 -3.04 13.18
C ILE A 76 -2.08 -1.90 14.09
N PHE A 77 -1.27 -1.02 13.51
CA PHE A 77 -0.79 0.22 14.11
C PHE A 77 -1.37 1.41 13.36
N PHE A 78 -2.27 2.12 14.01
CA PHE A 78 -2.89 3.34 13.50
C PHE A 78 -2.00 4.54 13.84
N LEU A 79 -1.30 5.10 12.84
CA LEU A 79 -0.25 6.10 13.04
C LEU A 79 -0.75 7.55 12.90
N GLY A 80 -1.96 7.76 12.35
CA GLY A 80 -2.42 9.10 11.97
C GLY A 80 -1.67 9.65 10.75
N ILE A 81 -1.92 10.92 10.45
CA ILE A 81 -1.26 11.63 9.33
C ILE A 81 0.24 11.74 9.60
N GLN A 82 1.03 11.26 8.65
CA GLN A 82 2.48 11.27 8.71
C GLN A 82 3.09 12.37 7.84
N LYS A 83 4.20 12.95 8.27
CA LYS A 83 5.03 13.84 7.43
C LYS A 83 5.74 13.03 6.34
N LYS A 84 6.18 13.70 5.28
CA LYS A 84 6.90 13.05 4.16
C LYS A 84 8.15 12.29 4.64
N SER A 85 8.92 12.86 5.57
CA SER A 85 10.09 12.20 6.17
C SER A 85 9.74 10.89 6.86
N ASP A 86 8.60 10.85 7.54
CA ASP A 86 8.16 9.68 8.30
C ASP A 86 7.63 8.59 7.37
N ILE A 87 6.97 8.98 6.26
CA ILE A 87 6.59 8.06 5.19
C ILE A 87 7.82 7.41 4.54
N ILE A 88 8.88 8.19 4.26
CA ILE A 88 10.14 7.67 3.74
C ILE A 88 10.73 6.63 4.72
N THR A 89 10.76 6.95 6.00
CA THR A 89 11.24 6.01 7.03
C THR A 89 10.39 4.74 7.11
N LEU A 90 9.06 4.85 6.97
CA LEU A 90 8.16 3.70 6.90
C LEU A 90 8.46 2.84 5.68
N TYR A 91 8.71 3.43 4.50
CA TYR A 91 9.10 2.68 3.29
C TYR A 91 10.42 1.94 3.49
N GLU A 92 11.43 2.61 4.05
CA GLU A 92 12.74 2.02 4.32
C GLU A 92 12.65 0.82 5.27
N LYS A 93 11.80 0.89 6.29
CA LYS A 93 11.71 -0.12 7.33
C LYS A 93 10.69 -1.23 7.05
N SER A 94 9.67 -0.96 6.25
CA SER A 94 8.64 -1.96 5.95
C SER A 94 9.16 -3.04 5.00
N THR A 95 8.69 -4.26 5.20
CA THR A 95 9.01 -5.40 4.32
C THR A 95 8.25 -5.31 3.00
N CYS A 96 7.00 -4.84 3.04
CA CYS A 96 6.10 -4.84 1.91
C CYS A 96 5.15 -3.64 1.99
N MET A 97 4.78 -3.07 0.85
CA MET A 97 3.68 -2.11 0.77
C MET A 97 2.39 -2.82 0.35
N ILE A 98 1.28 -2.49 1.00
CA ILE A 98 -0.07 -2.81 0.52
C ILE A 98 -0.64 -1.53 -0.10
N PHE A 99 -1.26 -1.64 -1.27
CA PHE A 99 -1.96 -0.53 -1.90
C PHE A 99 -3.35 -0.97 -2.37
N SER A 100 -4.35 -0.74 -1.53
CA SER A 100 -5.71 -1.29 -1.66
C SER A 100 -6.72 -0.34 -2.28
N SER A 101 -6.30 0.82 -2.79
CA SER A 101 -7.20 1.83 -3.33
C SER A 101 -8.02 1.30 -4.51
N LYS A 102 -9.32 1.65 -4.53
CA LYS A 102 -10.24 1.31 -5.64
C LYS A 102 -10.28 2.38 -6.73
N LEU A 103 -9.73 3.56 -6.45
CA LEU A 103 -9.75 4.69 -7.38
C LEU A 103 -8.53 5.57 -7.16
N GLU A 104 -7.76 5.77 -8.21
CA GLU A 104 -6.63 6.69 -8.27
C GLU A 104 -6.54 7.33 -9.66
N THR A 105 -5.93 8.50 -9.69
CA THR A 105 -5.47 9.09 -10.95
C THR A 105 -4.09 8.55 -11.35
N TRP A 106 -3.25 8.19 -10.37
CA TRP A 106 -1.91 7.64 -10.63
C TRP A 106 -1.48 6.61 -9.58
N GLY A 107 -1.61 6.90 -8.29
CA GLY A 107 -1.09 6.03 -7.23
C GLY A 107 0.37 6.36 -6.85
N LEU A 108 0.65 7.64 -6.54
CA LEU A 108 2.00 8.10 -6.18
C LEU A 108 2.78 7.20 -5.21
N PRO A 109 2.16 6.64 -4.15
CA PRO A 109 2.89 5.74 -3.25
C PRO A 109 3.46 4.50 -3.94
N ILE A 110 2.80 3.98 -4.98
CA ILE A 110 3.34 2.86 -5.78
C ILE A 110 4.64 3.30 -6.45
N SER A 111 4.62 4.46 -7.15
CA SER A 111 5.81 4.99 -7.81
C SER A 111 6.96 5.25 -6.84
N GLU A 112 6.66 5.82 -5.68
CA GLU A 112 7.64 6.12 -4.63
C GLU A 112 8.26 4.85 -4.04
N PHE A 113 7.45 3.80 -3.83
CA PHE A 113 7.93 2.58 -3.19
C PHE A 113 8.79 1.69 -4.10
N LYS A 114 8.70 1.83 -5.43
CA LYS A 114 9.56 1.12 -6.39
C LYS A 114 11.04 1.34 -6.09
N ASP A 115 11.43 2.55 -5.65
CA ASP A 115 12.83 2.92 -5.37
C ASP A 115 13.45 2.06 -4.26
N TYR A 116 12.63 1.44 -3.42
CA TYR A 116 13.09 0.57 -2.32
C TYR A 116 13.28 -0.89 -2.74
N ASN A 117 12.90 -1.27 -3.96
CA ASN A 117 13.06 -2.62 -4.50
C ASN A 117 12.49 -3.74 -3.60
N LYS A 118 11.32 -3.49 -2.99
CA LYS A 118 10.63 -4.38 -2.05
C LYS A 118 9.29 -4.86 -2.61
N PRO A 119 8.73 -5.98 -2.09
CA PRO A 119 7.43 -6.47 -2.51
C PRO A 119 6.29 -5.45 -2.36
N MET A 120 5.35 -5.48 -3.29
CA MET A 120 4.09 -4.75 -3.21
C MET A 120 2.90 -5.68 -3.44
N LEU A 121 1.83 -5.48 -2.65
CA LEU A 121 0.51 -6.09 -2.85
C LEU A 121 -0.44 -4.97 -3.28
N VAL A 122 -0.91 -5.00 -4.50
CA VAL A 122 -1.61 -3.88 -5.13
C VAL A 122 -2.99 -4.32 -5.65
N SER A 123 -4.00 -3.46 -5.54
CA SER A 123 -5.32 -3.72 -6.12
C SER A 123 -5.23 -3.99 -7.63
N ASP A 124 -5.88 -5.05 -8.10
CA ASP A 124 -5.93 -5.46 -9.51
C ASP A 124 -6.88 -4.55 -10.30
N LEU A 125 -6.37 -3.36 -10.68
CA LEU A 125 -7.11 -2.31 -11.39
C LEU A 125 -6.22 -1.63 -12.43
N GLU A 126 -6.81 -1.10 -13.49
CA GLU A 126 -6.08 -0.51 -14.62
C GLU A 126 -5.03 0.52 -14.21
N TYR A 127 -5.39 1.50 -13.35
CA TYR A 127 -4.44 2.51 -12.88
C TYR A 127 -3.22 1.89 -12.19
N ALA A 128 -3.44 0.78 -11.49
CA ALA A 128 -2.38 0.11 -10.74
C ALA A 128 -1.40 -0.60 -11.67
N HIS A 129 -1.88 -1.26 -12.70
CA HIS A 129 -1.05 -1.86 -13.74
C HIS A 129 -0.23 -0.80 -14.49
N GLU A 130 -0.85 0.34 -14.82
CA GLU A 130 -0.14 1.46 -15.44
C GLU A 130 0.95 2.02 -14.54
N THR A 131 0.64 2.29 -13.27
CA THR A 131 1.60 2.86 -12.31
C THR A 131 2.71 1.89 -11.95
N VAL A 132 2.40 0.60 -11.78
CA VAL A 132 3.38 -0.46 -11.54
C VAL A 132 4.34 -0.57 -12.72
N GLY A 133 3.84 -0.54 -13.96
CA GLY A 133 4.66 -0.63 -15.16
C GLY A 133 5.48 -1.94 -15.19
N ASP A 134 6.79 -1.82 -15.36
CA ASP A 134 7.73 -2.93 -15.45
C ASP A 134 8.30 -3.41 -14.10
N TYR A 135 7.74 -2.95 -12.98
CA TYR A 135 8.21 -3.37 -11.66
C TYR A 135 7.88 -4.84 -11.39
N GLU A 136 8.91 -5.65 -11.10
CA GLU A 136 8.79 -7.11 -11.04
C GLU A 136 8.30 -7.65 -9.69
N LYS A 137 8.47 -6.89 -8.58
CA LYS A 137 8.14 -7.39 -7.23
C LYS A 137 6.73 -7.00 -6.79
N VAL A 138 5.74 -7.33 -7.60
CA VAL A 138 4.33 -7.02 -7.35
C VAL A 138 3.46 -8.27 -7.41
N SER A 139 2.45 -8.31 -6.55
CA SER A 139 1.33 -9.25 -6.69
C SER A 139 0.02 -8.48 -6.63
N PHE A 140 -0.85 -8.76 -7.59
CA PHE A 140 -2.15 -8.12 -7.69
C PHE A 140 -3.22 -8.91 -6.93
N PHE A 141 -4.18 -8.21 -6.35
CA PHE A 141 -5.33 -8.82 -5.68
C PHE A 141 -6.62 -8.07 -5.99
N ASP A 142 -7.71 -8.82 -6.07
CA ASP A 142 -9.05 -8.25 -6.17
C ASP A 142 -9.33 -7.34 -4.95
N PRO A 143 -9.57 -6.01 -5.15
CA PRO A 143 -9.80 -5.06 -4.06
C PRO A 143 -11.00 -5.39 -3.18
N ASP A 144 -11.89 -6.30 -3.60
CA ASP A 144 -13.01 -6.78 -2.83
C ASP A 144 -12.72 -8.09 -2.07
N SER A 145 -11.51 -8.67 -2.24
CA SER A 145 -11.14 -9.94 -1.64
C SER A 145 -10.09 -9.82 -0.53
N SER A 146 -10.54 -9.62 0.71
CA SER A 146 -9.66 -9.69 1.89
C SER A 146 -9.02 -11.06 2.08
N ILE A 147 -9.67 -12.14 1.64
CA ILE A 147 -9.14 -13.51 1.69
C ILE A 147 -7.93 -13.65 0.77
N LYS A 148 -8.00 -13.10 -0.45
CA LYS A 148 -6.85 -13.12 -1.38
C LYS A 148 -5.69 -12.32 -0.82
N LEU A 149 -5.95 -11.11 -0.30
CA LEU A 149 -4.94 -10.27 0.34
C LEU A 149 -4.30 -11.00 1.54
N ALA A 150 -5.11 -11.61 2.42
CA ALA A 150 -4.59 -12.39 3.56
C ALA A 150 -3.70 -13.55 3.11
N SER A 151 -4.05 -14.23 2.02
CA SER A 151 -3.24 -15.31 1.45
C SER A 151 -1.87 -14.82 0.96
N LEU A 152 -1.82 -13.67 0.28
CA LEU A 152 -0.57 -13.06 -0.18
C LEU A 152 0.28 -12.56 1.00
N MET A 153 -0.34 -11.89 1.97
CA MET A 153 0.34 -11.47 3.20
C MET A 153 0.95 -12.66 3.94
N LYS A 154 0.19 -13.75 4.08
CA LYS A 154 0.67 -15.00 4.72
C LYS A 154 1.96 -15.51 4.08
N LYS A 155 2.02 -15.58 2.75
CA LYS A 155 3.22 -16.03 2.03
C LYS A 155 4.45 -15.18 2.36
N ILE A 156 4.28 -13.86 2.46
CA ILE A 156 5.37 -12.94 2.86
C ILE A 156 5.78 -13.20 4.32
N ILE A 157 4.79 -13.36 5.22
CA ILE A 157 5.04 -13.59 6.66
C ILE A 157 5.79 -14.91 6.88
N GLU A 158 5.42 -15.95 6.16
CA GLU A 158 6.03 -17.29 6.29
C GLU A 158 7.28 -17.47 5.42
N ASN A 159 7.72 -16.40 4.74
CA ASN A 159 8.85 -16.43 3.79
C ASN A 159 8.70 -17.53 2.73
N GLU A 160 7.44 -17.79 2.32
CA GLU A 160 7.16 -18.69 1.22
C GLU A 160 7.51 -18.02 -0.12
N ASP A 161 7.78 -18.83 -1.14
CA ASP A 161 8.04 -18.34 -2.50
C ASP A 161 6.80 -17.61 -3.05
N LEU A 162 6.84 -16.29 -2.94
CA LEU A 162 5.82 -15.42 -3.53
C LEU A 162 6.13 -15.28 -5.02
N LYS A 163 5.38 -16.02 -5.84
CA LYS A 163 5.40 -15.78 -7.28
C LYS A 163 4.80 -14.42 -7.56
N PHE A 164 5.64 -13.50 -7.98
CA PHE A 164 5.19 -12.19 -8.43
C PHE A 164 4.43 -12.30 -9.75
N ASP A 165 3.46 -11.44 -9.91
CA ASP A 165 2.65 -11.40 -11.13
C ASP A 165 3.44 -10.69 -12.23
N LYS A 166 3.35 -11.22 -13.45
CA LYS A 166 3.85 -10.52 -14.62
C LYS A 166 2.84 -9.43 -15.00
N ASN A 167 3.30 -8.21 -15.02
CA ASN A 167 2.47 -7.10 -15.50
C ASN A 167 2.64 -6.96 -17.02
N ASP A 168 1.68 -7.49 -17.76
CA ASP A 168 1.64 -7.39 -19.23
C ASP A 168 0.89 -6.13 -19.71
N TYR A 169 0.66 -5.15 -18.83
CA TYR A 169 0.01 -3.89 -19.19
C TYR A 169 0.87 -3.11 -20.17
N ILE A 170 0.38 -2.99 -21.39
CA ILE A 170 1.05 -2.25 -22.46
C ILE A 170 0.57 -0.80 -22.38
N VAL A 171 1.41 0.09 -21.90
CA VAL A 171 1.20 1.53 -22.10
C VAL A 171 1.31 1.78 -23.61
N ASP A 172 0.26 2.31 -24.22
CA ASP A 172 0.36 2.79 -25.60
C ASP A 172 1.38 3.93 -25.64
N LYS A 173 2.60 3.59 -26.06
CA LYS A 173 3.73 4.52 -26.13
C LYS A 173 3.46 5.71 -27.06
N ASN A 174 2.47 5.59 -27.95
CA ASN A 174 2.07 6.68 -28.83
C ASN A 174 1.28 7.78 -28.11
N LEU A 175 0.70 7.46 -26.95
CA LEU A 175 -0.04 8.41 -26.11
C LEU A 175 0.78 8.93 -24.93
N PHE A 176 2.03 8.46 -24.77
CA PHE A 176 2.89 8.85 -23.67
C PHE A 176 3.84 9.98 -24.04
N CYS A 177 3.68 11.12 -23.37
CA CYS A 177 4.59 12.26 -23.51
C CYS A 177 5.60 12.26 -22.36
N LYS A 178 6.89 12.22 -22.68
CA LYS A 178 7.97 12.20 -21.70
C LYS A 178 8.16 13.54 -20.94
N ASN A 179 7.68 14.62 -21.55
CA ASN A 179 7.79 15.98 -21.01
C ASN A 179 6.72 16.91 -21.61
N TRP A 180 6.59 18.08 -21.02
CA TRP A 180 5.63 19.09 -21.44
C TRP A 180 5.83 19.58 -22.88
N SER A 181 7.07 19.67 -23.34
CA SER A 181 7.35 20.10 -24.74
C SER A 181 6.76 19.13 -25.74
N GLU A 182 6.96 17.83 -25.53
CA GLU A 182 6.42 16.78 -26.39
C GLU A 182 4.87 16.76 -26.36
N LEU A 183 4.27 16.99 -25.20
CA LEU A 183 2.82 17.12 -25.07
C LEU A 183 2.29 18.32 -25.88
N PHE A 184 2.93 19.49 -25.76
CA PHE A 184 2.56 20.68 -26.52
C PHE A 184 2.75 20.49 -28.01
N ASP A 185 3.80 19.82 -28.44
CA ASP A 185 4.02 19.50 -29.85
C ASP A 185 2.89 18.63 -30.43
N ILE A 186 2.39 17.66 -29.63
CA ILE A 186 1.25 16.81 -30.06
C ILE A 186 -0.05 17.62 -30.13
N ILE A 187 -0.31 18.46 -29.13
CA ILE A 187 -1.53 19.27 -29.05
C ILE A 187 -1.57 20.33 -30.16
N LEU A 188 -0.43 20.99 -30.43
CA LEU A 188 -0.35 22.10 -31.36
C LEU A 188 -0.19 21.66 -32.83
N LYS A 189 0.25 20.43 -33.10
CA LYS A 189 0.36 19.86 -34.47
C LYS A 189 -0.94 19.25 -35.00
N LYS A 190 -2.04 19.37 -34.28
CA LYS A 190 -3.37 18.89 -34.68
C LYS A 190 -4.20 19.93 -35.46
N GLU A 191 -3.54 20.75 -36.31
CA GLU A 191 -4.22 21.52 -37.35
C GLU A 191 -3.75 21.05 -38.74
#